data_9713450e3818584c9bd2d4a097adf7af
#
_entry.id   9713450e3818584c9bd2d4a097adf7af
#
_cell.length_a   1.000
_cell.length_b   1.000
_cell.length_c   1.000
_cell.angle_alpha   90.00
_cell.angle_beta   90.00
_cell.angle_gamma   90.00
#
_symmetry.space_group_name_H-M   'P 1'
#
loop_
_entity.id
_entity.type
_entity.pdbx_description
1 polymer ?
#
loop_
_entity_poly.entity_id
_entity_poly.type
_entity_poly.pdbx_seq_one_letter_code
_entity_poly.pdbx_strand_id
1 'polypeptide(L)'
;LEKSQAGGAADVEALMNQNQQGIYSALDLLESGNYTGLSDARASIQLAQNKMQLPMGVVSDFSARIADLTARRDAADAASVYTPITAPAAGYFVSAQDSEKQMYTPEALAAMSPAELKDALAQPSQTNDANVAGKLILDYRWRYYGLVTQKQAEKFVEGTRVEISFPNVSAESVPATVVNVPVDEENGTAKVELLCDYINETVVTLEHEKADITFATYEGIRIDRQAL
;
A
#
# COMPACT_ATOMS: atom_id res chain seq x y z
N LEU A 1 -6.72 28.70 3.29
CA LEU A 1 -7.13 30.09 3.42
C LEU A 1 -6.80 30.93 2.18
N GLU A 2 -5.55 30.92 1.68
CA GLU A 2 -5.15 31.62 0.45
C GLU A 2 -6.04 31.26 -0.75
N LYS A 3 -6.29 29.96 -0.99
CA LYS A 3 -7.21 29.49 -2.02
C LYS A 3 -8.66 29.92 -1.79
N SER A 4 -9.05 30.16 -0.54
CA SER A 4 -10.39 30.62 -0.21
C SER A 4 -10.55 32.12 -0.48
N GLN A 5 -9.48 32.89 -0.31
CA GLN A 5 -9.48 34.33 -0.56
C GLN A 5 -9.37 34.69 -2.05
N ALA A 6 -8.73 33.85 -2.86
CA ALA A 6 -8.54 34.09 -4.29
C ALA A 6 -9.81 33.87 -5.15
N GLY A 7 -10.88 33.33 -4.57
CA GLY A 7 -12.17 33.15 -5.27
C GLY A 7 -12.98 34.45 -5.24
N GLY A 8 -13.41 34.95 -6.40
CA GLY A 8 -14.39 36.03 -6.50
C GLY A 8 -15.71 35.69 -5.82
N ALA A 9 -16.73 36.54 -5.96
CA ALA A 9 -18.08 36.36 -5.36
C ALA A 9 -18.57 34.92 -5.65
N ALA A 10 -18.38 34.04 -4.66
CA ALA A 10 -18.72 32.63 -4.81
C ALA A 10 -20.20 32.46 -4.53
N ASP A 11 -20.88 31.73 -5.36
CA ASP A 11 -22.26 31.32 -5.13
C ASP A 11 -22.31 30.43 -3.86
N VAL A 12 -22.98 30.96 -2.84
CA VAL A 12 -23.12 30.29 -1.53
C VAL A 12 -23.82 28.93 -1.69
N GLU A 13 -24.82 28.85 -2.58
CA GLU A 13 -25.56 27.62 -2.83
C GLU A 13 -24.66 26.55 -3.47
N ALA A 14 -23.83 26.92 -4.44
CA ALA A 14 -22.82 26.00 -5.02
C ALA A 14 -21.80 25.52 -3.98
N LEU A 15 -21.37 26.40 -3.06
CA LEU A 15 -20.47 26.03 -1.97
C LEU A 15 -21.12 25.12 -0.93
N MET A 16 -22.40 25.32 -0.64
CA MET A 16 -23.17 24.42 0.24
C MET A 16 -23.28 23.02 -0.39
N ASN A 17 -23.59 22.96 -1.68
CA ASN A 17 -23.65 21.69 -2.43
C ASN A 17 -22.27 20.99 -2.44
N GLN A 18 -21.19 21.73 -2.67
CA GLN A 18 -19.84 21.18 -2.62
C GLN A 18 -19.48 20.64 -1.23
N ASN A 19 -19.84 21.36 -0.17
CA ASN A 19 -19.64 20.90 1.20
C ASN A 19 -20.41 19.60 1.47
N GLN A 20 -21.66 19.53 1.04
CA GLN A 20 -22.51 18.34 1.21
C GLN A 20 -21.96 17.13 0.43
N GLN A 21 -21.52 17.33 -0.81
CA GLN A 21 -20.87 16.29 -1.59
C GLN A 21 -19.59 15.78 -0.93
N GLY A 22 -18.78 16.68 -0.36
CA GLY A 22 -17.59 16.31 0.39
C GLY A 22 -17.91 15.44 1.61
N ILE A 23 -18.99 15.76 2.33
CA ILE A 23 -19.45 14.96 3.48
C ILE A 23 -19.90 13.56 3.04
N TYR A 24 -20.70 13.46 1.98
CA TYR A 24 -21.13 12.16 1.46
C TYR A 24 -19.94 11.32 0.98
N SER A 25 -18.99 11.93 0.26
CA SER A 25 -17.77 11.26 -0.15
C SER A 25 -16.96 10.74 1.05
N ALA A 26 -16.86 11.51 2.13
CA ALA A 26 -16.18 11.07 3.34
C ALA A 26 -16.92 9.89 4.01
N LEU A 27 -18.25 9.88 4.02
CA LEU A 27 -19.04 8.77 4.54
C LEU A 27 -18.87 7.50 3.71
N ASP A 28 -18.94 7.59 2.39
CA ASP A 28 -18.73 6.46 1.48
C ASP A 28 -17.33 5.84 1.66
N LEU A 29 -16.30 6.69 1.83
CA LEU A 29 -14.93 6.25 2.09
C LEU A 29 -14.81 5.53 3.44
N LEU A 30 -15.52 6.00 4.47
CA LEU A 30 -15.55 5.34 5.78
C LEU A 30 -16.29 4.00 5.73
N GLU A 31 -17.44 3.94 5.05
CA GLU A 31 -18.24 2.72 4.91
C GLU A 31 -17.50 1.65 4.08
N SER A 32 -16.77 2.06 3.05
CA SER A 32 -15.95 1.16 2.22
C SER A 32 -14.61 0.76 2.86
N GLY A 33 -14.24 1.34 4.02
CA GLY A 33 -12.94 1.09 4.66
C GLY A 33 -11.75 1.71 3.92
N ASN A 34 -11.98 2.59 2.95
CA ASN A 34 -10.93 3.26 2.20
C ASN A 34 -10.53 4.58 2.88
N TYR A 35 -9.51 4.52 3.74
CA TYR A 35 -9.05 5.68 4.50
C TYR A 35 -8.10 6.60 3.73
N THR A 36 -7.55 6.17 2.60
CA THR A 36 -6.56 6.96 1.83
C THR A 36 -7.16 8.24 1.24
N GLY A 37 -8.43 8.22 0.82
CA GLY A 37 -9.13 9.37 0.27
C GLY A 37 -9.70 10.36 1.31
N LEU A 38 -9.69 10.01 2.60
CA LEU A 38 -10.29 10.85 3.65
C LEU A 38 -9.61 12.21 3.81
N SER A 39 -8.30 12.30 3.58
CA SER A 39 -7.57 13.57 3.65
C SER A 39 -8.06 14.57 2.59
N ASP A 40 -8.34 14.09 1.39
CA ASP A 40 -8.81 14.90 0.27
C ASP A 40 -10.27 15.32 0.46
N ALA A 41 -11.13 14.42 0.93
CA ALA A 41 -12.50 14.72 1.29
C ALA A 41 -12.55 15.79 2.39
N ARG A 42 -11.74 15.66 3.44
CA ARG A 42 -11.59 16.68 4.50
C ARG A 42 -11.13 18.02 3.95
N ALA A 43 -10.11 18.02 3.07
CA ALA A 43 -9.60 19.26 2.48
C ALA A 43 -10.67 19.96 1.62
N SER A 44 -11.47 19.21 0.88
CA SER A 44 -12.58 19.72 0.07
C SER A 44 -13.67 20.38 0.97
N ILE A 45 -14.07 19.70 2.04
CA ILE A 45 -15.04 20.22 3.01
C ILE A 45 -14.53 21.51 3.64
N GLN A 46 -13.29 21.53 4.13
CA GLN A 46 -12.68 22.71 4.74
C GLN A 46 -12.57 23.89 3.76
N LEU A 47 -12.23 23.61 2.50
CA LEU A 47 -12.16 24.65 1.47
C LEU A 47 -13.53 25.27 1.21
N ALA A 48 -14.58 24.47 1.06
CA ALA A 48 -15.96 24.96 0.86
C ALA A 48 -16.42 25.79 2.06
N GLN A 49 -16.22 25.30 3.28
CA GLN A 49 -16.57 26.01 4.52
C GLN A 49 -15.82 27.35 4.67
N ASN A 50 -14.52 27.37 4.39
CA ASN A 50 -13.73 28.60 4.45
C ASN A 50 -14.20 29.64 3.41
N LYS A 51 -14.50 29.18 2.18
CA LYS A 51 -15.04 30.06 1.13
C LYS A 51 -16.39 30.66 1.49
N MET A 52 -17.27 29.91 2.16
CA MET A 52 -18.58 30.41 2.60
C MET A 52 -18.48 31.54 3.65
N GLN A 53 -17.42 31.56 4.46
CA GLN A 53 -17.26 32.58 5.52
C GLN A 53 -17.19 34.02 4.98
N LEU A 54 -16.62 34.22 3.79
CA LEU A 54 -16.51 35.54 3.14
C LEU A 54 -17.88 36.08 2.69
N PRO A 55 -18.65 35.39 1.83
CA PRO A 55 -19.91 35.88 1.34
C PRO A 55 -21.02 35.92 2.44
N MET A 56 -20.89 35.08 3.49
CA MET A 56 -21.80 35.10 4.63
C MET A 56 -21.45 36.20 5.66
N GLY A 57 -20.39 36.97 5.44
CA GLY A 57 -19.99 38.06 6.32
C GLY A 57 -19.45 37.63 7.68
N VAL A 58 -19.10 36.33 7.84
CA VAL A 58 -18.51 35.80 9.09
C VAL A 58 -17.12 36.38 9.30
N VAL A 59 -16.36 36.53 8.20
CA VAL A 59 -15.06 37.22 8.18
C VAL A 59 -15.01 38.16 6.98
N SER A 60 -14.36 39.31 7.14
CA SER A 60 -14.15 40.26 6.03
C SER A 60 -13.07 39.79 5.05
N ASP A 61 -12.02 39.20 5.59
CA ASP A 61 -10.91 38.57 4.83
C ASP A 61 -10.10 37.62 5.74
N PHE A 62 -9.17 36.89 5.15
CA PHE A 62 -8.28 35.98 5.88
C PHE A 62 -6.86 36.55 6.02
N SER A 63 -6.58 37.77 5.61
CA SER A 63 -5.22 38.30 5.50
C SER A 63 -4.46 38.24 6.82
N ALA A 64 -5.09 38.67 7.93
CA ALA A 64 -4.46 38.63 9.23
C ALA A 64 -4.15 37.20 9.70
N ARG A 65 -5.04 36.25 9.42
CA ARG A 65 -4.87 34.85 9.79
C ARG A 65 -3.83 34.15 8.92
N ILE A 66 -3.76 34.51 7.64
CA ILE A 66 -2.71 34.02 6.73
C ILE A 66 -1.36 34.54 7.21
N ALA A 67 -1.24 35.82 7.56
CA ALA A 67 -0.01 36.40 8.08
C ALA A 67 0.46 35.74 9.38
N ASP A 68 -0.45 35.51 10.35
CA ASP A 68 -0.13 34.80 11.60
C ASP A 68 0.37 33.37 11.35
N LEU A 69 -0.34 32.60 10.49
CA LEU A 69 0.05 31.22 10.17
C LEU A 69 1.38 31.19 9.38
N THR A 70 1.61 32.14 8.49
CA THR A 70 2.87 32.27 7.77
C THR A 70 4.02 32.56 8.73
N ALA A 71 3.84 33.51 9.67
CA ALA A 71 4.84 33.81 10.69
C ALA A 71 5.14 32.61 11.58
N ARG A 72 4.13 31.83 11.97
CA ARG A 72 4.32 30.59 12.74
C ARG A 72 5.07 29.52 11.95
N ARG A 73 4.74 29.35 10.68
CA ARG A 73 5.46 28.43 9.79
C ARG A 73 6.93 28.83 9.69
N ASP A 74 7.20 30.11 9.40
CA ASP A 74 8.55 30.62 9.23
C ASP A 74 9.37 30.52 10.53
N ALA A 75 8.72 30.77 11.68
CA ALA A 75 9.35 30.56 12.99
C ALA A 75 9.65 29.07 13.27
N ALA A 76 8.74 28.17 12.89
CA ALA A 76 8.97 26.74 13.02
C ALA A 76 10.09 26.26 12.10
N ASP A 77 10.13 26.75 10.86
CA ASP A 77 11.21 26.45 9.92
C ASP A 77 12.56 26.94 10.42
N ALA A 78 12.62 28.18 10.96
CA ALA A 78 13.84 28.74 11.52
C ALA A 78 14.31 28.01 12.80
N ALA A 79 13.37 27.46 13.58
CA ALA A 79 13.68 26.66 14.78
C ALA A 79 14.05 25.21 14.45
N SER A 80 13.75 24.74 13.24
CA SER A 80 14.00 23.37 12.81
C SER A 80 15.45 23.21 12.39
N VAL A 81 16.20 22.42 13.12
CA VAL A 81 17.52 21.94 12.69
C VAL A 81 17.28 20.75 11.76
N TYR A 82 17.19 21.03 10.46
CA TYR A 82 17.08 19.96 9.47
C TYR A 82 18.45 19.28 9.30
N THR A 83 18.54 18.05 9.74
CA THR A 83 19.60 17.17 9.27
C THR A 83 19.09 16.52 7.97
N PRO A 84 19.64 16.88 6.81
CA PRO A 84 19.20 16.29 5.56
C PRO A 84 19.51 14.79 5.56
N ILE A 85 18.48 13.98 5.38
CA ILE A 85 18.64 12.54 5.16
C ILE A 85 18.70 12.34 3.66
N THR A 86 19.87 11.97 3.16
CA THR A 86 20.07 11.65 1.75
C THR A 86 19.93 10.14 1.52
N ALA A 87 19.28 9.76 0.44
CA ALA A 87 19.21 8.35 0.07
C ALA A 87 20.63 7.83 -0.23
N PRO A 88 21.02 6.69 0.34
CA PRO A 88 22.36 6.12 0.16
C PRO A 88 22.59 5.61 -1.27
N ALA A 89 21.53 5.32 -2.00
CA ALA A 89 21.55 4.84 -3.38
C ALA A 89 20.26 5.24 -4.12
N ALA A 90 20.25 5.08 -5.43
CA ALA A 90 19.03 5.21 -6.23
C ALA A 90 18.07 4.04 -5.93
N GLY A 91 16.78 4.32 -5.79
CA GLY A 91 15.76 3.32 -5.46
C GLY A 91 14.38 3.92 -5.34
N TYR A 92 13.41 3.11 -4.95
CA TYR A 92 12.03 3.52 -4.70
C TYR A 92 11.83 3.76 -3.21
N PHE A 93 11.49 4.98 -2.82
CA PHE A 93 11.14 5.28 -1.44
C PHE A 93 9.66 5.01 -1.19
N VAL A 94 9.38 4.21 -0.16
CA VAL A 94 8.03 3.90 0.30
C VAL A 94 7.90 4.39 1.74
N SER A 95 6.94 5.28 2.00
CA SER A 95 6.70 5.85 3.32
C SER A 95 6.06 4.86 4.31
N ALA A 96 5.59 3.70 3.84
CA ALA A 96 5.12 2.63 4.69
C ALA A 96 6.29 1.95 5.40
N GLN A 97 6.08 1.60 6.67
CA GLN A 97 6.98 0.74 7.41
C GLN A 97 6.47 -0.69 7.29
N ASP A 98 7.40 -1.64 7.21
CA ASP A 98 7.03 -3.03 7.37
C ASP A 98 6.62 -3.27 8.82
N SER A 99 5.51 -3.96 9.03
CA SER A 99 5.01 -4.32 10.36
C SER A 99 5.95 -5.29 11.08
N GLU A 100 6.86 -5.91 10.33
CA GLU A 100 7.86 -6.85 10.81
C GLU A 100 9.22 -6.18 10.95
N LYS A 101 9.75 -6.16 12.16
CA LYS A 101 11.12 -5.69 12.37
C LYS A 101 12.10 -6.65 11.71
N GLN A 102 12.72 -6.22 10.61
CA GLN A 102 14.03 -6.69 10.07
C GLN A 102 14.44 -8.17 10.28
N MET A 103 13.58 -9.02 10.83
CA MET A 103 13.91 -10.42 11.11
C MET A 103 14.00 -11.26 9.84
N TYR A 104 13.44 -10.76 8.74
CA TYR A 104 13.32 -11.53 7.52
C TYR A 104 14.08 -10.88 6.37
N THR A 105 15.41 -10.99 6.43
CA THR A 105 16.20 -10.74 5.22
C THR A 105 15.91 -11.84 4.20
N PRO A 106 16.04 -11.58 2.89
CA PRO A 106 15.85 -12.60 1.86
C PRO A 106 16.69 -13.86 2.11
N GLU A 107 17.91 -13.69 2.65
CA GLU A 107 18.81 -14.79 2.99
C GLU A 107 18.30 -15.62 4.17
N ALA A 108 17.75 -14.95 5.20
CA ALA A 108 17.17 -15.64 6.34
C ALA A 108 15.94 -16.45 5.94
N LEU A 109 15.03 -15.87 5.14
CA LEU A 109 13.86 -16.57 4.62
C LEU A 109 14.23 -17.73 3.69
N ALA A 110 15.27 -17.57 2.85
CA ALA A 110 15.77 -18.64 2.00
C ALA A 110 16.30 -19.82 2.83
N ALA A 111 16.97 -19.54 3.94
CA ALA A 111 17.55 -20.54 4.82
C ALA A 111 16.53 -21.28 5.71
N MET A 112 15.37 -20.67 5.98
CA MET A 112 14.33 -21.26 6.84
C MET A 112 13.77 -22.56 6.26
N SER A 113 13.57 -23.55 7.11
CA SER A 113 12.76 -24.73 6.81
C SER A 113 11.26 -24.38 6.71
N PRO A 114 10.42 -25.26 6.14
CA PRO A 114 8.97 -25.05 6.12
C PRO A 114 8.35 -24.88 7.51
N ALA A 115 8.85 -25.61 8.51
CA ALA A 115 8.39 -25.51 9.90
C ALA A 115 8.75 -24.15 10.53
N GLU A 116 10.00 -23.69 10.36
CA GLU A 116 10.44 -22.39 10.86
C GLU A 116 9.67 -21.23 10.20
N LEU A 117 9.40 -21.32 8.89
CA LEU A 117 8.58 -20.32 8.20
C LEU A 117 7.15 -20.30 8.74
N LYS A 118 6.57 -21.47 9.03
CA LYS A 118 5.24 -21.56 9.64
C LYS A 118 5.17 -20.88 11.00
N ASP A 119 6.18 -21.11 11.84
CA ASP A 119 6.26 -20.52 13.16
C ASP A 119 6.49 -19.00 13.08
N ALA A 120 7.29 -18.55 12.12
CA ALA A 120 7.50 -17.14 11.83
C ALA A 120 6.19 -16.44 11.43
N LEU A 121 5.43 -17.02 10.50
CA LEU A 121 4.13 -16.50 10.04
C LEU A 121 3.04 -16.49 11.13
N ALA A 122 3.19 -17.30 12.17
CA ALA A 122 2.26 -17.34 13.30
C ALA A 122 2.53 -16.23 14.35
N GLN A 123 3.67 -15.55 14.28
CA GLN A 123 3.99 -14.47 15.21
C GLN A 123 3.18 -13.21 14.89
N PRO A 124 2.71 -12.49 15.92
CA PRO A 124 1.99 -11.24 15.70
C PRO A 124 2.92 -10.17 15.14
N SER A 125 2.44 -9.40 14.19
CA SER A 125 3.12 -8.22 13.66
C SER A 125 3.49 -7.26 14.79
N GLN A 126 4.69 -6.68 14.73
CA GLN A 126 5.17 -5.73 15.73
C GLN A 126 4.70 -4.31 15.37
N THR A 127 4.60 -3.46 16.40
CA THR A 127 4.23 -2.06 16.21
C THR A 127 5.32 -1.28 15.46
N ASN A 128 4.90 -0.37 14.60
CA ASN A 128 5.79 0.54 13.87
C ASN A 128 6.73 1.32 14.79
N ASP A 129 7.98 1.47 14.37
CA ASP A 129 8.95 2.32 15.06
C ASP A 129 8.73 3.78 14.62
N ALA A 130 8.44 4.65 15.59
CA ALA A 130 8.22 6.07 15.35
C ALA A 130 9.42 6.81 14.73
N ASN A 131 10.61 6.20 14.78
CA ASN A 131 11.84 6.78 14.23
C ASN A 131 12.12 6.35 12.77
N VAL A 132 11.29 5.48 12.20
CA VAL A 132 11.43 5.02 10.81
C VAL A 132 10.49 5.81 9.92
N ALA A 133 11.02 6.55 8.96
CA ALA A 133 10.24 7.34 8.02
C ALA A 133 9.70 6.52 6.84
N GLY A 134 10.29 5.37 6.57
CA GLY A 134 9.94 4.49 5.45
C GLY A 134 11.10 3.57 5.07
N LYS A 135 10.93 2.88 3.96
CA LYS A 135 11.92 1.94 3.39
C LYS A 135 12.39 2.40 2.00
N LEU A 136 13.62 2.07 1.66
CA LEU A 136 14.19 2.28 0.33
C LEU A 136 14.40 0.93 -0.35
N ILE A 137 13.67 0.71 -1.44
CA ILE A 137 13.76 -0.51 -2.24
C ILE A 137 14.81 -0.28 -3.33
N LEU A 138 15.88 -1.07 -3.33
CA LEU A 138 17.04 -0.88 -4.20
C LEU A 138 17.00 -1.78 -5.45
N ASP A 139 16.18 -2.85 -5.46
CA ASP A 139 16.05 -3.77 -6.58
C ASP A 139 14.57 -3.89 -6.98
N TYR A 140 14.30 -4.10 -8.26
CA TYR A 140 12.97 -4.39 -8.78
C TYR A 140 12.60 -5.88 -8.64
N ARG A 141 13.56 -6.73 -8.30
CA ARG A 141 13.34 -8.16 -8.06
C ARG A 141 12.98 -8.40 -6.61
N TRP A 142 11.99 -9.22 -6.39
CA TRP A 142 11.54 -9.60 -5.07
C TRP A 142 11.19 -11.09 -5.02
N ARG A 143 11.08 -11.63 -3.82
CA ARG A 143 10.78 -13.04 -3.61
C ARG A 143 9.53 -13.21 -2.78
N TYR A 144 8.73 -14.18 -3.17
CA TYR A 144 7.59 -14.64 -2.40
C TYR A 144 7.93 -15.98 -1.79
N TYR A 145 7.72 -16.11 -0.49
CA TYR A 145 7.86 -17.35 0.26
C TYR A 145 6.49 -17.77 0.78
N GLY A 146 5.98 -18.91 0.32
CA GLY A 146 4.67 -19.43 0.70
C GLY A 146 4.76 -20.83 1.28
N LEU A 147 3.79 -21.17 2.13
CA LEU A 147 3.60 -22.51 2.64
C LEU A 147 2.48 -23.20 1.89
N VAL A 148 2.73 -24.40 1.43
CA VAL A 148 1.77 -25.26 0.74
C VAL A 148 1.80 -26.66 1.35
N THR A 149 0.78 -27.48 1.08
CA THR A 149 0.82 -28.91 1.42
C THR A 149 1.78 -29.65 0.50
N GLN A 150 2.34 -30.76 0.95
CA GLN A 150 3.21 -31.61 0.14
C GLN A 150 2.56 -31.99 -1.21
N LYS A 151 1.26 -32.32 -1.20
CA LYS A 151 0.51 -32.61 -2.44
C LYS A 151 0.41 -31.43 -3.40
N GLN A 152 0.34 -30.22 -2.88
CA GLN A 152 0.35 -29.01 -3.73
C GLN A 152 1.74 -28.72 -4.25
N ALA A 153 2.78 -29.04 -3.47
CA ALA A 153 4.17 -28.83 -3.86
C ALA A 153 4.57 -29.61 -5.13
N GLU A 154 3.95 -30.78 -5.39
CA GLU A 154 4.17 -31.58 -6.60
C GLU A 154 3.89 -30.82 -7.91
N LYS A 155 3.09 -29.75 -7.84
CA LYS A 155 2.79 -28.92 -9.01
C LYS A 155 3.87 -27.88 -9.33
N PHE A 156 4.72 -27.59 -8.35
CA PHE A 156 5.77 -26.59 -8.50
C PHE A 156 7.05 -27.29 -9.00
N VAL A 157 7.42 -26.97 -10.23
CA VAL A 157 8.66 -27.47 -10.82
C VAL A 157 9.66 -26.33 -10.89
N GLU A 158 10.85 -26.52 -10.32
CA GLU A 158 11.90 -25.50 -10.34
C GLU A 158 12.22 -25.03 -11.76
N GLY A 159 12.41 -23.73 -11.92
CA GLY A 159 12.65 -23.07 -13.19
C GLY A 159 11.42 -22.83 -14.05
N THR A 160 10.24 -23.31 -13.66
CA THR A 160 9.01 -23.03 -14.43
C THR A 160 8.45 -21.66 -14.11
N ARG A 161 7.81 -21.04 -15.11
CA ARG A 161 7.07 -19.79 -14.96
C ARG A 161 5.66 -20.06 -14.49
N VAL A 162 5.23 -19.23 -13.55
CA VAL A 162 3.87 -19.21 -13.00
C VAL A 162 3.39 -17.75 -12.92
N GLU A 163 2.12 -17.54 -12.69
CA GLU A 163 1.58 -16.22 -12.36
C GLU A 163 1.14 -16.20 -10.91
N ILE A 164 1.53 -15.17 -10.18
CA ILE A 164 1.11 -14.91 -8.80
C ILE A 164 0.16 -13.74 -8.76
N SER A 165 -0.95 -13.87 -8.05
CA SER A 165 -1.89 -12.79 -7.81
C SER A 165 -2.26 -12.73 -6.32
N PHE A 166 -2.66 -11.56 -5.86
CA PHE A 166 -3.02 -11.27 -4.47
C PHE A 166 -4.47 -10.79 -4.42
N PRO A 167 -5.45 -11.68 -4.36
CA PRO A 167 -6.88 -11.35 -4.52
C PRO A 167 -7.40 -10.31 -3.52
N ASN A 168 -6.79 -10.25 -2.31
CA ASN A 168 -7.18 -9.30 -1.27
C ASN A 168 -6.64 -7.88 -1.49
N VAL A 169 -5.66 -7.72 -2.39
CA VAL A 169 -4.95 -6.44 -2.60
C VAL A 169 -5.11 -5.95 -4.03
N SER A 170 -4.92 -6.85 -5.02
CA SER A 170 -5.05 -6.54 -6.44
C SER A 170 -5.44 -7.79 -7.21
N ALA A 171 -6.31 -7.62 -8.20
CA ALA A 171 -6.66 -8.69 -9.15
C ALA A 171 -5.60 -8.89 -10.26
N GLU A 172 -4.58 -8.02 -10.31
CA GLU A 172 -3.51 -8.09 -11.30
C GLU A 172 -2.57 -9.25 -10.98
N SER A 173 -2.27 -10.08 -11.97
CA SER A 173 -1.28 -11.15 -11.84
C SER A 173 0.11 -10.66 -12.25
N VAL A 174 1.12 -11.17 -11.58
CA VAL A 174 2.53 -10.85 -11.80
C VAL A 174 3.27 -12.12 -12.20
N PRO A 175 4.10 -12.09 -13.24
CA PRO A 175 4.90 -13.24 -13.61
C PRO A 175 5.95 -13.57 -12.54
N ALA A 176 6.08 -14.84 -12.25
CA ALA A 176 7.04 -15.36 -11.27
C ALA A 176 7.72 -16.64 -11.79
N THR A 177 8.88 -16.92 -11.27
CA THR A 177 9.63 -18.15 -11.56
C THR A 177 9.80 -18.96 -10.28
N VAL A 178 9.52 -20.26 -10.32
CA VAL A 178 9.75 -21.17 -9.20
C VAL A 178 11.26 -21.35 -9.01
N VAL A 179 11.76 -20.99 -7.82
CA VAL A 179 13.20 -21.08 -7.51
C VAL A 179 13.52 -22.34 -6.74
N ASN A 180 12.74 -22.63 -5.68
CA ASN A 180 13.03 -23.74 -4.78
C ASN A 180 11.75 -24.21 -4.10
N VAL A 181 11.66 -25.52 -3.79
CA VAL A 181 10.47 -26.12 -3.16
C VAL A 181 10.90 -27.16 -2.11
N PRO A 182 11.56 -26.76 -1.02
CA PRO A 182 11.92 -27.68 0.04
C PRO A 182 10.68 -28.27 0.73
N VAL A 183 10.65 -29.60 0.83
CA VAL A 183 9.54 -30.38 1.41
C VAL A 183 9.92 -30.84 2.80
N ASP A 184 9.02 -30.70 3.75
CA ASP A 184 9.08 -31.29 5.07
C ASP A 184 8.12 -32.47 5.11
N GLU A 185 8.67 -33.66 4.91
CA GLU A 185 7.89 -34.90 4.86
C GLU A 185 7.24 -35.24 6.21
N GLU A 186 7.88 -34.87 7.32
CA GLU A 186 7.36 -35.17 8.67
C GLU A 186 6.07 -34.39 8.97
N ASN A 187 6.02 -33.13 8.53
CA ASN A 187 4.88 -32.24 8.74
C ASN A 187 3.92 -32.18 7.53
N GLY A 188 4.25 -32.84 6.43
CA GLY A 188 3.45 -32.83 5.19
C GLY A 188 3.29 -31.45 4.56
N THR A 189 4.27 -30.59 4.76
CA THR A 189 4.28 -29.19 4.29
C THR A 189 5.49 -28.91 3.40
N ALA A 190 5.39 -27.91 2.54
CA ALA A 190 6.50 -27.45 1.74
C ALA A 190 6.56 -25.92 1.70
N LYS A 191 7.76 -25.38 1.60
CA LYS A 191 8.01 -23.97 1.34
C LYS A 191 8.20 -23.76 -0.16
N VAL A 192 7.44 -22.85 -0.75
CA VAL A 192 7.62 -22.45 -2.14
C VAL A 192 8.32 -21.11 -2.18
N GLU A 193 9.40 -21.03 -2.93
CA GLU A 193 10.12 -19.80 -3.21
C GLU A 193 9.88 -19.40 -4.67
N LEU A 194 9.30 -18.24 -4.88
CA LEU A 194 9.05 -17.63 -6.19
C LEU A 194 9.88 -16.36 -6.34
N LEU A 195 10.52 -16.20 -7.49
CA LEU A 195 11.23 -14.98 -7.88
C LEU A 195 10.35 -14.20 -8.85
N CYS A 196 10.09 -12.95 -8.51
CA CYS A 196 9.37 -12.00 -9.35
C CYS A 196 10.33 -10.90 -9.81
N ASP A 197 10.26 -10.52 -11.06
CA ASP A 197 11.09 -9.49 -11.69
C ASP A 197 10.29 -8.26 -12.13
N TYR A 198 9.10 -8.10 -11.57
CA TYR A 198 8.18 -6.99 -11.83
C TYR A 198 7.78 -6.33 -10.51
N ILE A 199 7.84 -4.99 -10.45
CA ILE A 199 7.47 -4.19 -9.29
C ILE A 199 6.45 -3.12 -9.71
N ASN A 200 5.43 -2.91 -8.90
CA ASN A 200 4.44 -1.84 -9.02
C ASN A 200 4.08 -1.27 -7.64
N GLU A 201 3.24 -0.25 -7.61
CA GLU A 201 2.82 0.41 -6.36
C GLU A 201 2.15 -0.54 -5.36
N THR A 202 1.44 -1.54 -5.85
CA THR A 202 0.78 -2.53 -5.01
C THR A 202 1.79 -3.49 -4.39
N VAL A 203 2.73 -4.01 -5.20
CA VAL A 203 3.72 -4.99 -4.76
C VAL A 203 4.64 -4.44 -3.67
N VAL A 204 5.02 -3.16 -3.75
CA VAL A 204 5.95 -2.54 -2.77
C VAL A 204 5.36 -2.42 -1.36
N THR A 205 4.05 -2.53 -1.23
CA THR A 205 3.34 -2.46 0.06
C THR A 205 2.93 -3.83 0.60
N LEU A 206 3.17 -4.92 -0.16
CA LEU A 206 2.86 -6.27 0.29
C LEU A 206 3.80 -6.70 1.41
N GLU A 207 3.22 -7.37 2.40
CA GLU A 207 3.94 -8.00 3.51
C GLU A 207 3.51 -9.46 3.62
N HIS A 208 2.50 -9.74 4.43
CA HIS A 208 1.97 -11.07 4.69
C HIS A 208 0.64 -11.27 3.97
N GLU A 209 0.70 -11.64 2.71
CA GLU A 209 -0.50 -11.82 1.90
C GLU A 209 -0.65 -13.24 1.37
N LYS A 210 -1.89 -13.70 1.31
CA LYS A 210 -2.23 -14.93 0.60
C LYS A 210 -2.17 -14.70 -0.89
N ALA A 211 -1.52 -15.62 -1.59
CA ALA A 211 -1.41 -15.56 -3.04
C ALA A 211 -2.11 -16.74 -3.71
N ASP A 212 -2.69 -16.46 -4.85
CA ASP A 212 -3.15 -17.46 -5.80
C ASP A 212 -2.09 -17.67 -6.87
N ILE A 213 -1.72 -18.94 -7.11
CA ILE A 213 -0.71 -19.31 -8.11
C ILE A 213 -1.38 -19.98 -9.28
N THR A 214 -1.24 -19.38 -10.46
CA THR A 214 -1.73 -19.91 -11.74
C THR A 214 -0.58 -20.54 -12.52
N PHE A 215 -0.65 -21.86 -12.74
CA PHE A 215 0.39 -22.62 -13.46
C PHE A 215 0.24 -22.56 -14.96
N ALA A 216 -0.99 -22.54 -15.45
CA ALA A 216 -1.30 -22.43 -16.87
C ALA A 216 -2.71 -21.87 -17.06
N THR A 217 -2.85 -21.01 -18.07
CA THR A 217 -4.14 -20.50 -18.53
C THR A 217 -4.44 -21.11 -19.90
N TYR A 218 -5.59 -21.74 -20.04
CA TYR A 218 -6.03 -22.34 -21.29
C TYR A 218 -7.24 -21.56 -21.84
N GLU A 219 -7.12 -21.05 -23.03
CA GLU A 219 -8.23 -20.47 -23.75
C GLU A 219 -8.80 -21.47 -24.75
N GLY A 220 -10.12 -21.64 -24.79
CA GLY A 220 -10.73 -22.58 -25.72
C GLY A 220 -12.25 -22.74 -25.49
N ILE A 221 -12.88 -23.47 -26.41
CA ILE A 221 -14.28 -23.84 -26.29
C ILE A 221 -14.39 -25.05 -25.37
N ARG A 222 -15.13 -24.92 -24.27
CA ARG A 222 -15.41 -26.03 -23.38
C ARG A 222 -16.43 -26.94 -24.02
N ILE A 223 -16.03 -28.14 -24.37
CA ILE A 223 -16.91 -29.20 -24.90
C ILE A 223 -17.16 -30.24 -23.79
N ASP A 224 -18.41 -30.64 -23.63
CA ASP A 224 -18.74 -31.72 -22.69
C ASP A 224 -18.09 -33.04 -23.18
N ARG A 225 -17.52 -33.80 -22.25
CA ARG A 225 -16.87 -35.07 -22.55
C ARG A 225 -17.79 -36.11 -23.19
N GLN A 226 -19.11 -35.96 -23.00
CA GLN A 226 -20.15 -36.82 -23.61
C GLN A 226 -20.48 -36.41 -25.05
N ALA A 227 -19.97 -35.27 -25.53
CA ALA A 227 -20.16 -34.76 -26.89
C ALA A 227 -19.05 -35.20 -27.86
N LEU A 228 -18.08 -35.98 -27.38
CA LEU A 228 -17.04 -36.68 -28.15
C LEU A 228 -17.34 -38.16 -28.23
#